data_e260245166e77eed1fc6b68eeac68951
#
_entry.id   e260245166e77eed1fc6b68eeac68951
#
_cell.length_a   1.000
_cell.length_b   1.000
_cell.length_c   1.000
_cell.angle_alpha   90.00
_cell.angle_beta   90.00
_cell.angle_gamma   90.00
#
_symmetry.space_group_name_H-M   'P 1'
#
loop_
_entity.id
_entity.type
_entity.pdbx_description
1 polymer ?
#
loop_
_entity_poly.entity_id
_entity_poly.type
_entity_poly.pdbx_seq_one_letter_code
_entity_poly.pdbx_strand_id
1 'polypeptide(L)'
;MYLHVSDKAFGLQSPFSLSFTYGVRLKIAHIPDVALFNCLHSLKTGEINTPGTFQIHATDGAARTGVLQTANGPVNTPIFMPVGTVGSVKAIAPDDLNAIGAEIILGNTYHLYLRPGDELVARRGGLHGFNAWDKPILTDSGGFQVFSLSTLRTIKEEGVTFRSHLDGSKHLFTPEKVVSIQRNLNSDIMMVLDECVPAGADHTYTARSLTMTTRWAKRCRDAYPKGTAGNLLFGIVQGGMFKDLRSESAHQLIDLDFEGYAIGGLSVGESKDVMMEMLYHTAPILPSEKPRYLMGVGTPLDIIKGIDAGVDMFDCVLPTRNARNGTLYTSLGKLNIKRREFAEDDGPLDPACSCYTCRTFSHAYLRHLYVSQELLSFRLNSI
;
A
#
# COMPACT_ATOMS: atom_id res chain seq x y z
N MET A 1 -11.46 1.64 6.56
CA MET A 1 -11.20 2.33 7.84
C MET A 1 -10.22 3.44 7.52
N TYR A 2 -10.72 4.64 7.40
CA TYR A 2 -9.90 5.81 7.16
C TYR A 2 -9.64 6.47 8.50
N LEU A 3 -8.40 6.81 8.77
CA LEU A 3 -8.03 7.65 9.90
C LEU A 3 -8.39 9.10 9.52
N HIS A 4 -9.49 9.60 10.02
CA HIS A 4 -9.83 11.01 9.91
C HIS A 4 -9.22 11.75 11.10
N VAL A 5 -8.21 12.57 10.84
CA VAL A 5 -7.78 13.60 11.76
C VAL A 5 -8.65 14.83 11.45
N SER A 6 -9.66 15.10 12.28
CA SER A 6 -10.48 16.30 12.09
C SER A 6 -9.75 17.50 12.66
N ASP A 7 -9.36 18.44 11.80
CA ASP A 7 -9.02 19.80 12.19
C ASP A 7 -10.27 20.52 12.74
N LYS A 8 -10.39 20.56 14.07
CA LYS A 8 -11.10 21.66 14.74
C LYS A 8 -10.07 22.41 15.57
N ALA A 9 -9.44 23.37 14.92
CA ALA A 9 -8.75 24.44 15.63
C ALA A 9 -9.79 25.31 16.34
N PHE A 10 -9.51 25.57 17.55
CA PHE A 10 -9.73 26.68 18.48
C PHE A 10 -10.24 26.21 19.84
N GLY A 11 -9.35 26.30 20.80
CA GLY A 11 -9.65 26.49 22.23
C GLY A 11 -9.29 25.33 23.14
N LEU A 12 -8.10 25.46 23.78
CA LEU A 12 -7.76 24.99 25.12
C LEU A 12 -7.57 23.49 25.39
N GLN A 13 -6.29 23.15 25.62
CA GLN A 13 -5.75 22.15 26.57
C GLN A 13 -6.59 20.88 26.82
N SER A 14 -6.36 19.86 26.01
CA SER A 14 -6.44 18.46 26.48
C SER A 14 -5.64 17.55 25.53
N PRO A 15 -4.97 16.49 26.04
CA PRO A 15 -4.24 15.55 25.20
C PRO A 15 -5.23 14.82 24.28
N PHE A 16 -4.94 14.76 22.99
CA PHE A 16 -5.71 13.96 22.03
C PHE A 16 -5.64 12.50 22.43
N SER A 17 -6.78 11.88 22.69
CA SER A 17 -6.88 10.44 22.88
C SER A 17 -7.64 9.83 21.68
N LEU A 18 -7.00 8.97 20.92
CA LEU A 18 -7.68 8.07 20.01
C LEU A 18 -8.19 6.87 20.81
N SER A 19 -9.50 6.74 20.96
CA SER A 19 -10.10 5.57 21.58
C SER A 19 -10.60 4.61 20.50
N PHE A 20 -10.05 3.40 20.50
CA PHE A 20 -10.54 2.30 19.68
C PHE A 20 -11.34 1.33 20.54
N THR A 21 -12.40 0.75 20.00
CA THR A 21 -13.34 -0.15 20.67
C THR A 21 -12.73 -1.48 21.16
N TYR A 22 -11.42 -1.65 21.11
CA TYR A 22 -10.68 -2.83 21.58
C TYR A 22 -9.71 -2.56 22.75
N GLY A 23 -9.96 -1.53 23.54
CA GLY A 23 -9.24 -1.34 24.80
C GLY A 23 -7.78 -0.91 24.71
N VAL A 24 -7.25 -0.59 23.54
CA VAL A 24 -5.91 -0.04 23.36
C VAL A 24 -6.02 1.49 23.32
N ARG A 25 -5.54 2.16 24.37
CA ARG A 25 -5.38 3.62 24.42
C ARG A 25 -3.95 3.96 24.00
N LEU A 26 -3.79 4.51 22.81
CA LEU A 26 -2.56 5.23 22.45
C LEU A 26 -2.70 6.67 22.98
N LYS A 27 -1.84 7.06 23.91
CA LYS A 27 -1.68 8.46 24.29
C LYS A 27 -0.70 9.10 23.32
N ILE A 28 -1.21 9.90 22.40
CA ILE A 28 -0.35 10.75 21.56
C ILE A 28 0.06 11.95 22.44
N ALA A 29 1.34 12.10 22.66
CA ALA A 29 1.89 13.19 23.43
C ALA A 29 1.64 14.54 22.74
N HIS A 30 1.51 15.57 23.54
CA HIS A 30 1.33 16.98 23.17
C HIS A 30 2.31 17.37 22.05
N ILE A 31 1.80 17.86 20.91
CA ILE A 31 2.63 18.46 19.85
C ILE A 31 3.03 19.85 20.39
N PRO A 32 4.32 20.12 20.67
CA PRO A 32 4.74 21.44 21.12
C PRO A 32 4.56 22.46 19.97
N ASP A 33 4.23 23.72 20.30
CA ASP A 33 4.14 24.85 19.37
C ASP A 33 5.38 25.07 18.47
N VAL A 34 6.50 24.46 18.84
CA VAL A 34 7.74 24.41 18.05
C VAL A 34 7.57 23.69 16.69
N ALA A 35 6.63 22.73 16.59
CA ALA A 35 6.38 22.03 15.33
C ALA A 35 5.68 22.94 14.31
N LEU A 36 4.79 23.81 14.77
CA LEU A 36 4.11 24.81 13.91
C LEU A 36 5.09 25.89 13.44
N PHE A 37 6.01 26.30 14.31
CA PHE A 37 7.05 27.31 14.01
C PHE A 37 8.07 26.76 13.01
N ASN A 38 8.48 25.51 13.14
CA ASN A 38 9.38 24.86 12.19
C ASN A 38 8.71 24.61 10.82
N CYS A 39 7.42 24.30 10.78
CA CYS A 39 6.66 24.19 9.53
C CYS A 39 6.60 25.54 8.78
N LEU A 40 6.38 26.64 9.48
CA LEU A 40 6.39 27.99 8.90
C LEU A 40 7.80 28.49 8.50
N HIS A 41 8.85 27.99 9.18
CA HIS A 41 10.25 28.34 8.83
C HIS A 41 10.74 27.55 7.64
N SER A 42 10.31 26.28 7.50
CA SER A 42 10.64 25.37 6.40
C SER A 42 9.98 25.79 5.07
N LEU A 43 8.84 26.49 5.11
CA LEU A 43 8.21 27.09 3.91
C LEU A 43 9.08 28.16 3.21
N LYS A 44 10.19 28.59 3.84
CA LYS A 44 11.12 29.59 3.27
C LYS A 44 12.36 29.00 2.59
N THR A 45 12.60 27.67 2.65
CA THR A 45 13.87 27.07 2.21
C THR A 45 13.80 26.24 0.91
N GLY A 46 12.69 26.18 0.19
CA GLY A 46 12.62 25.51 -1.14
C GLY A 46 12.88 23.99 -1.17
N GLU A 47 13.35 23.40 -0.07
CA GLU A 47 13.71 21.97 0.01
C GLU A 47 12.53 21.03 0.30
N ILE A 48 11.39 21.57 0.73
CA ILE A 48 10.25 20.78 1.25
C ILE A 48 9.46 20.06 0.15
N ASN A 49 9.56 20.52 -1.10
CA ASN A 49 8.76 20.00 -2.21
C ASN A 49 9.53 19.11 -3.20
N THR A 50 10.73 18.68 -2.87
CA THR A 50 11.51 17.82 -3.74
C THR A 50 11.00 16.38 -3.64
N PRO A 51 10.58 15.74 -4.75
CA PRO A 51 10.19 14.33 -4.75
C PRO A 51 11.26 13.44 -4.12
N GLY A 52 10.83 12.52 -3.23
CA GLY A 52 11.70 11.65 -2.44
C GLY A 52 12.09 12.20 -1.06
N THR A 53 11.75 13.44 -0.75
CA THR A 53 11.90 13.95 0.62
C THR A 53 10.84 13.32 1.53
N PHE A 54 11.29 12.68 2.61
CA PHE A 54 10.41 12.16 3.66
C PHE A 54 10.69 12.91 4.97
N GLN A 55 9.69 13.62 5.46
CA GLN A 55 9.80 14.42 6.68
C GLN A 55 8.94 13.80 7.78
N ILE A 56 9.58 13.42 8.90
CA ILE A 56 8.88 12.93 10.09
C ILE A 56 8.45 14.12 10.94
N HIS A 57 7.19 14.16 11.33
CA HIS A 57 6.59 15.23 12.13
C HIS A 57 6.49 14.89 13.60
N ALA A 58 6.16 13.63 13.93
CA ALA A 58 6.05 13.14 15.30
C ALA A 58 6.31 11.65 15.38
N THR A 59 6.71 11.18 16.58
CA THR A 59 6.95 9.78 16.90
C THR A 59 6.35 9.41 18.24
N ASP A 60 5.90 8.13 18.36
CA ASP A 60 5.50 7.50 19.62
C ASP A 60 6.03 6.05 19.62
N GLY A 61 7.08 5.79 20.39
CA GLY A 61 7.85 4.55 20.26
C GLY A 61 8.46 4.42 18.87
N ALA A 62 8.16 3.34 18.15
CA ALA A 62 8.56 3.17 16.75
C ALA A 62 7.53 3.76 15.77
N ALA A 63 6.29 3.99 16.20
CA ALA A 63 5.26 4.62 15.38
C ALA A 63 5.64 6.06 15.02
N ARG A 64 5.32 6.48 13.80
CA ARG A 64 5.68 7.81 13.31
C ARG A 64 4.63 8.37 12.35
N THR A 65 4.53 9.69 12.33
CA THR A 65 3.77 10.43 11.32
C THR A 65 4.71 11.29 10.51
N GLY A 66 4.43 11.45 9.22
CA GLY A 66 5.27 12.26 8.34
C GLY A 66 4.62 12.53 7.01
N VAL A 67 5.40 13.11 6.10
CA VAL A 67 4.98 13.39 4.72
C VAL A 67 6.07 12.95 3.75
N LEU A 68 5.68 12.15 2.76
CA LEU A 68 6.51 11.81 1.61
C LEU A 68 6.13 12.74 0.45
N GLN A 69 7.11 13.46 -0.10
CA GLN A 69 6.89 14.26 -1.30
C GLN A 69 7.01 13.40 -2.55
N THR A 70 6.03 13.48 -3.44
CA THR A 70 6.03 12.84 -4.76
C THR A 70 5.84 13.87 -5.87
N ALA A 71 5.98 13.45 -7.13
CA ALA A 71 5.80 14.35 -8.27
C ALA A 71 4.35 14.86 -8.41
N ASN A 72 3.35 14.05 -7.99
CA ASN A 72 1.93 14.40 -8.07
C ASN A 72 1.32 14.74 -6.72
N GLY A 73 2.14 15.21 -5.77
CA GLY A 73 1.68 15.73 -4.48
C GLY A 73 2.24 15.00 -3.26
N PRO A 74 1.97 15.54 -2.06
CA PRO A 74 2.39 14.95 -0.81
C PRO A 74 1.55 13.73 -0.44
N VAL A 75 2.15 12.79 0.28
CA VAL A 75 1.51 11.62 0.88
C VAL A 75 1.70 11.70 2.38
N ASN A 76 0.63 11.93 3.13
CA ASN A 76 0.67 11.89 4.59
C ASN A 76 0.77 10.44 5.08
N THR A 77 1.62 10.20 6.06
CA THR A 77 1.81 8.86 6.65
C THR A 77 1.49 8.85 8.14
N PRO A 78 1.01 7.70 8.69
CA PRO A 78 0.77 6.41 8.02
C PRO A 78 -0.41 6.44 7.05
N ILE A 79 -0.30 5.70 5.93
CA ILE A 79 -1.32 5.69 4.86
C ILE A 79 -1.65 4.28 4.38
N PHE A 80 -2.93 4.05 4.06
CA PHE A 80 -3.38 2.86 3.35
C PHE A 80 -3.66 3.18 1.88
N MET A 81 -3.11 2.40 0.96
CA MET A 81 -3.26 2.57 -0.48
C MET A 81 -4.33 1.61 -1.03
N PRO A 82 -5.48 2.12 -1.48
CA PRO A 82 -6.45 1.30 -2.20
C PRO A 82 -5.87 0.69 -3.48
N VAL A 83 -6.12 -0.62 -3.70
CA VAL A 83 -5.54 -1.33 -4.83
C VAL A 83 -6.40 -1.21 -6.08
N GLY A 84 -5.86 -0.55 -7.10
CA GLY A 84 -6.41 -0.39 -8.44
C GLY A 84 -5.74 -1.30 -9.45
N THR A 85 -5.99 -2.60 -9.42
CA THR A 85 -5.29 -3.66 -10.16
C THR A 85 -5.05 -3.36 -11.64
N VAL A 86 -6.06 -2.81 -12.33
CA VAL A 86 -6.00 -2.47 -13.76
C VAL A 86 -6.18 -0.96 -13.98
N GLY A 87 -5.62 -0.14 -13.10
CA GLY A 87 -5.77 1.31 -13.11
C GLY A 87 -7.12 1.78 -12.53
N SER A 88 -7.87 0.90 -11.87
CA SER A 88 -9.14 1.22 -11.22
C SER A 88 -9.28 0.44 -9.92
N VAL A 89 -9.59 1.12 -8.83
CA VAL A 89 -10.02 0.50 -7.58
C VAL A 89 -11.40 -0.11 -7.80
N LYS A 90 -11.54 -1.40 -7.51
CA LYS A 90 -12.74 -2.16 -7.92
C LYS A 90 -14.02 -1.57 -7.33
N ALA A 91 -14.94 -1.20 -8.23
CA ALA A 91 -16.25 -0.58 -7.97
C ALA A 91 -16.19 0.81 -7.31
N ILE A 92 -15.05 1.49 -7.32
CA ILE A 92 -14.85 2.82 -6.73
C ILE A 92 -14.32 3.76 -7.83
N ALA A 93 -14.99 4.89 -8.04
CA ALA A 93 -14.55 5.93 -8.96
C ALA A 93 -13.54 6.89 -8.27
N PRO A 94 -12.78 7.69 -9.05
CA PRO A 94 -11.88 8.70 -8.49
C PRO A 94 -12.58 9.67 -7.53
N ASP A 95 -13.82 10.08 -7.83
CA ASP A 95 -14.61 10.96 -6.95
C ASP A 95 -14.95 10.30 -5.60
N ASP A 96 -15.26 8.99 -5.61
CA ASP A 96 -15.45 8.24 -4.37
C ASP A 96 -14.16 8.15 -3.55
N LEU A 97 -13.01 7.90 -4.23
CA LEU A 97 -11.70 7.88 -3.58
C LEU A 97 -11.35 9.23 -2.95
N ASN A 98 -11.65 10.34 -3.66
CA ASN A 98 -11.49 11.68 -3.12
C ASN A 98 -12.41 11.94 -1.92
N ALA A 99 -13.67 11.54 -2.02
CA ALA A 99 -14.66 11.73 -0.94
C ALA A 99 -14.31 10.95 0.34
N ILE A 100 -13.65 9.81 0.23
CA ILE A 100 -13.17 9.02 1.38
C ILE A 100 -11.76 9.38 1.82
N GLY A 101 -11.13 10.39 1.18
CA GLY A 101 -9.83 10.93 1.59
C GLY A 101 -8.63 10.10 1.15
N ALA A 102 -8.73 9.29 0.09
CA ALA A 102 -7.56 8.61 -0.45
C ALA A 102 -6.56 9.64 -1.02
N GLU A 103 -5.29 9.50 -0.64
CA GLU A 103 -4.21 10.40 -1.10
C GLU A 103 -3.29 9.71 -2.12
N ILE A 104 -3.29 8.39 -2.16
CA ILE A 104 -2.47 7.56 -3.05
C ILE A 104 -3.22 6.27 -3.36
N ILE A 105 -3.05 5.75 -4.58
CA ILE A 105 -3.56 4.44 -4.99
C ILE A 105 -2.42 3.54 -5.48
N LEU A 106 -2.67 2.22 -5.52
CA LEU A 106 -1.70 1.26 -6.03
C LEU A 106 -2.20 0.64 -7.33
N GLY A 107 -1.35 0.62 -8.37
CA GLY A 107 -1.56 -0.11 -9.62
C GLY A 107 -0.70 -1.38 -9.72
N ASN A 108 -1.18 -2.42 -10.42
CA ASN A 108 -0.39 -3.64 -10.61
C ASN A 108 0.27 -3.67 -11.98
N THR A 109 1.58 -3.57 -12.03
CA THR A 109 2.40 -3.54 -13.25
C THR A 109 2.13 -4.74 -14.17
N TYR A 110 2.06 -5.96 -13.64
CA TYR A 110 1.76 -7.16 -14.42
C TYR A 110 0.45 -7.05 -15.22
N HIS A 111 -0.62 -6.62 -14.56
CA HIS A 111 -1.93 -6.52 -15.21
C HIS A 111 -1.97 -5.40 -16.25
N LEU A 112 -1.41 -4.23 -15.91
CA LEU A 112 -1.37 -3.07 -16.78
C LEU A 112 -0.48 -3.28 -18.01
N TYR A 113 0.63 -4.00 -17.86
CA TYR A 113 1.49 -4.42 -18.97
C TYR A 113 0.78 -5.36 -19.92
N LEU A 114 0.05 -6.37 -19.43
CA LEU A 114 -0.68 -7.30 -20.27
C LEU A 114 -1.91 -6.66 -20.93
N ARG A 115 -2.58 -5.76 -20.21
CA ARG A 115 -3.78 -5.08 -20.73
C ARG A 115 -4.02 -3.77 -19.95
N PRO A 116 -4.02 -2.60 -20.59
CA PRO A 116 -4.04 -2.38 -22.05
C PRO A 116 -2.66 -2.36 -22.72
N GLY A 117 -1.58 -2.51 -21.96
CA GLY A 117 -0.19 -2.33 -22.36
C GLY A 117 0.36 -0.98 -21.91
N ASP A 118 1.57 -1.01 -21.35
CA ASP A 118 2.23 0.17 -20.77
C ASP A 118 2.52 1.27 -21.79
N GLU A 119 2.85 0.91 -23.05
CA GLU A 119 3.05 1.89 -24.12
C GLU A 119 1.77 2.66 -24.48
N LEU A 120 0.59 1.99 -24.43
CA LEU A 120 -0.69 2.68 -24.62
C LEU A 120 -0.93 3.67 -23.49
N VAL A 121 -0.69 3.26 -22.25
CA VAL A 121 -0.82 4.13 -21.07
C VAL A 121 0.11 5.33 -21.16
N ALA A 122 1.38 5.11 -21.59
CA ALA A 122 2.34 6.19 -21.81
C ALA A 122 1.82 7.23 -22.80
N ARG A 123 1.28 6.80 -23.95
CA ARG A 123 0.69 7.72 -24.96
C ARG A 123 -0.52 8.50 -24.44
N ARG A 124 -1.11 8.09 -23.33
CA ARG A 124 -2.27 8.75 -22.68
C ARG A 124 -1.88 9.62 -21.50
N GLY A 125 -0.58 9.90 -21.31
CA GLY A 125 -0.07 10.73 -20.22
C GLY A 125 0.21 9.95 -18.93
N GLY A 126 0.50 8.65 -19.05
CA GLY A 126 0.68 7.76 -17.92
C GLY A 126 -0.65 7.37 -17.26
N LEU A 127 -0.59 6.74 -16.10
CA LEU A 127 -1.78 6.32 -15.35
C LEU A 127 -2.67 7.50 -14.96
N HIS A 128 -2.09 8.62 -14.55
CA HIS A 128 -2.82 9.83 -14.16
C HIS A 128 -3.74 10.33 -15.28
N GLY A 129 -3.20 10.46 -16.49
CA GLY A 129 -4.01 10.84 -17.65
C GLY A 129 -4.98 9.74 -18.12
N PHE A 130 -4.62 8.47 -17.91
CA PHE A 130 -5.41 7.34 -18.36
C PHE A 130 -6.63 7.04 -17.48
N ASN A 131 -6.50 7.18 -16.16
CA ASN A 131 -7.55 6.84 -15.19
C ASN A 131 -8.16 8.06 -14.48
N ALA A 132 -7.76 9.29 -14.87
CA ALA A 132 -8.21 10.55 -14.28
C ALA A 132 -7.99 10.63 -12.76
N TRP A 133 -6.88 10.09 -12.27
CA TRP A 133 -6.44 10.22 -10.89
C TRP A 133 -5.25 11.19 -10.81
N ASP A 134 -5.45 12.33 -10.17
CA ASP A 134 -4.51 13.46 -10.12
C ASP A 134 -3.56 13.45 -8.92
N LYS A 135 -3.67 12.44 -8.05
CA LYS A 135 -2.83 12.27 -6.86
C LYS A 135 -1.81 11.15 -7.06
N PRO A 136 -0.88 10.94 -6.12
CA PRO A 136 0.15 9.92 -6.21
C PRO A 136 -0.34 8.51 -6.56
N ILE A 137 0.48 7.80 -7.33
CA ILE A 137 0.27 6.39 -7.69
C ILE A 137 1.56 5.61 -7.39
N LEU A 138 1.42 4.50 -6.66
CA LEU A 138 2.47 3.49 -6.54
C LEU A 138 2.16 2.35 -7.51
N THR A 139 3.16 1.83 -8.22
CA THR A 139 3.03 0.55 -8.94
C THR A 139 3.94 -0.51 -8.34
N ASP A 140 3.42 -1.73 -8.17
CA ASP A 140 4.24 -2.87 -7.81
C ASP A 140 5.17 -3.29 -8.96
N SER A 141 6.10 -4.22 -8.70
CA SER A 141 7.01 -4.75 -9.73
C SER A 141 6.34 -5.74 -10.69
N GLY A 142 5.17 -6.26 -10.34
CA GLY A 142 4.53 -7.39 -11.02
C GLY A 142 5.10 -8.77 -10.65
N GLY A 143 6.17 -8.84 -9.85
CA GLY A 143 6.81 -10.09 -9.44
C GLY A 143 5.86 -11.05 -8.73
N PHE A 144 5.12 -10.56 -7.75
CA PHE A 144 4.13 -11.37 -7.01
C PHE A 144 3.02 -11.94 -7.90
N GLN A 145 2.51 -11.17 -8.87
CA GLN A 145 1.46 -11.63 -9.78
C GLN A 145 1.98 -12.70 -10.72
N VAL A 146 3.21 -12.57 -11.23
CA VAL A 146 3.88 -13.64 -11.99
C VAL A 146 4.03 -14.88 -11.13
N PHE A 147 4.36 -14.70 -9.84
CA PHE A 147 4.46 -15.81 -8.90
C PHE A 147 3.11 -16.49 -8.65
N SER A 148 2.05 -15.73 -8.41
CA SER A 148 0.75 -16.26 -7.96
C SER A 148 -0.18 -16.70 -9.08
N LEU A 149 -0.10 -16.07 -10.28
CA LEU A 149 -1.05 -16.29 -11.39
C LEU A 149 -0.49 -17.14 -12.53
N SER A 150 0.83 -17.25 -12.66
CA SER A 150 1.44 -18.04 -13.73
C SER A 150 1.84 -19.42 -13.23
N THR A 151 1.11 -20.44 -13.71
CA THR A 151 1.46 -21.86 -13.45
C THR A 151 2.73 -22.29 -14.20
N LEU A 152 3.06 -21.59 -15.30
CA LEU A 152 4.24 -21.83 -16.12
C LEU A 152 5.15 -20.61 -16.07
N ARG A 153 6.05 -20.58 -15.10
CA ARG A 153 7.10 -19.58 -14.96
C ARG A 153 8.47 -20.23 -14.84
N THR A 154 9.47 -19.54 -15.30
CA THR A 154 10.87 -19.91 -15.13
C THR A 154 11.64 -18.71 -14.64
N ILE A 155 12.25 -18.86 -13.46
CA ILE A 155 13.05 -17.82 -12.81
C ILE A 155 14.53 -18.12 -13.11
N LYS A 156 15.25 -17.13 -13.62
CA LYS A 156 16.67 -17.17 -13.91
C LYS A 156 17.32 -15.86 -13.52
N GLU A 157 18.64 -15.78 -13.58
CA GLU A 157 19.39 -14.55 -13.28
C GLU A 157 18.97 -13.36 -14.16
N GLU A 158 18.64 -13.60 -15.41
CA GLU A 158 18.19 -12.55 -16.33
C GLU A 158 16.87 -11.92 -15.88
N GLY A 159 15.98 -12.70 -15.25
CA GLY A 159 14.63 -12.30 -14.89
C GLY A 159 13.66 -13.47 -14.86
N VAL A 160 12.37 -13.20 -14.98
CA VAL A 160 11.31 -14.21 -14.92
C VAL A 160 10.57 -14.30 -16.24
N THR A 161 10.60 -15.51 -16.84
CA THR A 161 9.78 -15.84 -18.00
C THR A 161 8.45 -16.43 -17.53
N PHE A 162 7.34 -15.98 -18.08
CA PHE A 162 6.01 -16.46 -17.72
C PHE A 162 5.07 -16.50 -18.94
N ARG A 163 3.94 -17.18 -18.79
CA ARG A 163 2.83 -17.13 -19.75
C ARG A 163 1.70 -16.25 -19.22
N SER A 164 1.19 -15.40 -20.08
CA SER A 164 0.02 -14.57 -19.81
C SER A 164 -1.19 -15.43 -19.47
N HIS A 165 -1.90 -15.08 -18.40
CA HIS A 165 -3.15 -15.72 -18.02
C HIS A 165 -4.33 -15.30 -18.93
N LEU A 166 -4.14 -14.29 -19.79
CA LEU A 166 -5.18 -13.80 -20.71
C LEU A 166 -5.23 -14.58 -22.00
N ASP A 167 -4.07 -14.89 -22.59
CA ASP A 167 -3.96 -15.46 -23.94
C ASP A 167 -2.86 -16.52 -24.09
N GLY A 168 -2.13 -16.83 -23.01
CA GLY A 168 -1.05 -17.81 -22.99
C GLY A 168 0.25 -17.34 -23.65
N SER A 169 0.35 -16.10 -24.13
CA SER A 169 1.56 -15.54 -24.73
C SER A 169 2.74 -15.56 -23.75
N LYS A 170 3.96 -15.72 -24.29
CA LYS A 170 5.18 -15.81 -23.49
C LYS A 170 5.81 -14.43 -23.31
N HIS A 171 6.12 -14.08 -22.08
CA HIS A 171 6.73 -12.81 -21.69
C HIS A 171 7.98 -13.03 -20.84
N LEU A 172 8.87 -12.05 -20.86
CA LEU A 172 10.04 -11.97 -19.98
C LEU A 172 10.02 -10.64 -19.23
N PHE A 173 10.05 -10.69 -17.91
CA PHE A 173 10.32 -9.56 -17.04
C PHE A 173 11.77 -9.62 -16.61
N THR A 174 12.57 -8.64 -17.04
CA THR A 174 13.89 -8.36 -16.45
C THR A 174 13.78 -7.15 -15.53
N PRO A 175 14.72 -6.92 -14.61
CA PRO A 175 14.75 -5.72 -13.79
C PRO A 175 14.62 -4.43 -14.58
N GLU A 176 15.39 -4.30 -15.67
CA GLU A 176 15.38 -3.14 -16.53
C GLU A 176 14.02 -2.93 -17.21
N LYS A 177 13.44 -4.02 -17.71
CA LYS A 177 12.12 -3.97 -18.36
C LYS A 177 11.01 -3.58 -17.40
N VAL A 178 11.02 -4.08 -16.17
CA VAL A 178 10.04 -3.74 -15.14
C VAL A 178 10.12 -2.26 -14.77
N VAL A 179 11.32 -1.72 -14.65
CA VAL A 179 11.54 -0.27 -14.46
C VAL A 179 11.01 0.51 -15.65
N SER A 180 11.30 0.08 -16.88
CA SER A 180 10.82 0.75 -18.11
C SER A 180 9.29 0.74 -18.19
N ILE A 181 8.63 -0.37 -17.86
CA ILE A 181 7.16 -0.47 -17.82
C ILE A 181 6.60 0.54 -16.81
N GLN A 182 7.11 0.58 -15.57
CA GLN A 182 6.62 1.49 -14.53
C GLN A 182 6.85 2.96 -14.91
N ARG A 183 7.94 3.28 -15.62
CA ARG A 183 8.15 4.60 -16.19
C ARG A 183 7.12 4.96 -17.26
N ASN A 184 6.76 4.02 -18.13
CA ASN A 184 5.68 4.20 -19.11
C ASN A 184 4.32 4.41 -18.42
N LEU A 185 4.08 3.71 -17.31
CA LEU A 185 2.92 3.92 -16.45
C LEU A 185 2.96 5.27 -15.74
N ASN A 186 4.13 5.90 -15.62
CA ASN A 186 4.40 7.18 -14.95
C ASN A 186 3.90 7.20 -13.51
N SER A 187 4.13 6.11 -12.76
CA SER A 187 3.80 6.06 -11.33
C SER A 187 4.78 6.88 -10.50
N ASP A 188 4.32 7.52 -9.43
CA ASP A 188 5.17 8.32 -8.53
C ASP A 188 6.17 7.44 -7.79
N ILE A 189 5.74 6.23 -7.39
CA ILE A 189 6.58 5.27 -6.68
C ILE A 189 6.60 3.97 -7.48
N MET A 190 7.80 3.56 -7.87
CA MET A 190 8.10 2.30 -8.55
C MET A 190 8.71 1.31 -7.58
N MET A 191 8.50 0.01 -7.78
CA MET A 191 9.10 -1.05 -6.98
C MET A 191 10.14 -1.83 -7.79
N VAL A 192 11.22 -2.24 -7.15
CA VAL A 192 12.20 -3.17 -7.76
C VAL A 192 11.57 -4.53 -8.07
N LEU A 193 12.08 -5.22 -9.10
CA LEU A 193 11.70 -6.62 -9.34
C LEU A 193 12.28 -7.51 -8.25
N ASP A 194 11.45 -8.38 -7.68
CA ASP A 194 11.81 -9.29 -6.61
C ASP A 194 11.24 -10.70 -6.83
N GLU A 195 11.79 -11.68 -6.16
CA GLU A 195 11.19 -13.00 -6.00
C GLU A 195 10.57 -13.15 -4.61
N CYS A 196 9.25 -13.27 -4.57
CA CYS A 196 8.53 -13.57 -3.34
C CYS A 196 8.53 -15.09 -3.12
N VAL A 197 9.25 -15.56 -2.09
CA VAL A 197 9.30 -16.99 -1.75
C VAL A 197 8.06 -17.38 -0.92
N PRO A 198 7.51 -18.62 -1.07
CA PRO A 198 6.41 -19.09 -0.23
C PRO A 198 6.86 -19.26 1.23
N ALA A 199 5.94 -19.13 2.19
CA ALA A 199 6.22 -19.23 3.62
C ALA A 199 6.88 -20.55 4.06
N GLY A 200 6.67 -21.63 3.32
CA GLY A 200 7.26 -22.94 3.57
C GLY A 200 8.61 -23.21 2.89
N ALA A 201 9.21 -22.21 2.23
CA ALA A 201 10.53 -22.36 1.62
C ALA A 201 11.61 -22.61 2.69
N ASP A 202 12.56 -23.49 2.38
CA ASP A 202 13.71 -23.73 3.26
C ASP A 202 14.72 -22.57 3.22
N HIS A 203 15.60 -22.55 4.21
CA HIS A 203 16.63 -21.50 4.37
C HIS A 203 17.56 -21.42 3.15
N THR A 204 17.99 -22.56 2.61
CA THR A 204 18.94 -22.61 1.48
C THR A 204 18.33 -22.05 0.20
N TYR A 205 17.08 -22.39 -0.10
CA TYR A 205 16.36 -21.82 -1.23
C TYR A 205 16.15 -20.31 -1.04
N THR A 206 15.70 -19.91 0.15
CA THR A 206 15.45 -18.51 0.49
C THR A 206 16.72 -17.67 0.38
N ALA A 207 17.87 -18.15 0.84
CA ALA A 207 19.16 -17.46 0.73
C ALA A 207 19.60 -17.28 -0.75
N ARG A 208 19.41 -18.30 -1.59
CA ARG A 208 19.69 -18.20 -3.04
C ARG A 208 18.77 -17.19 -3.72
N SER A 209 17.47 -17.22 -3.41
CA SER A 209 16.47 -16.27 -3.91
C SER A 209 16.80 -14.83 -3.49
N LEU A 210 17.15 -14.62 -2.22
CA LEU A 210 17.59 -13.32 -1.69
C LEU A 210 18.79 -12.78 -2.47
N THR A 211 19.84 -13.59 -2.64
CA THR A 211 21.04 -13.17 -3.37
C THR A 211 20.71 -12.75 -4.81
N MET A 212 19.83 -13.47 -5.50
CA MET A 212 19.37 -13.12 -6.85
C MET A 212 18.51 -11.83 -6.82
N THR A 213 17.56 -11.72 -5.89
CA THR A 213 16.72 -10.56 -5.73
C THR A 213 17.52 -9.28 -5.44
N THR A 214 18.57 -9.37 -4.63
CA THR A 214 19.50 -8.24 -4.40
C THR A 214 20.20 -7.80 -5.68
N ARG A 215 20.67 -8.74 -6.51
CA ARG A 215 21.25 -8.39 -7.83
C ARG A 215 20.21 -7.76 -8.76
N TRP A 216 18.97 -8.24 -8.74
CA TRP A 216 17.88 -7.62 -9.50
C TRP A 216 17.57 -6.20 -8.99
N ALA A 217 17.56 -5.99 -7.67
CA ALA A 217 17.38 -4.66 -7.09
C ALA A 217 18.49 -3.69 -7.54
N LYS A 218 19.76 -4.16 -7.57
CA LYS A 218 20.87 -3.39 -8.11
C LYS A 218 20.67 -3.04 -9.58
N ARG A 219 20.26 -4.00 -10.42
CA ARG A 219 19.99 -3.77 -11.84
C ARG A 219 18.83 -2.79 -12.04
N CYS A 220 17.78 -2.84 -11.20
CA CYS A 220 16.70 -1.83 -11.21
C CYS A 220 17.25 -0.45 -10.88
N ARG A 221 18.13 -0.32 -9.87
CA ARG A 221 18.77 0.95 -9.49
C ARG A 221 19.69 1.46 -10.60
N ASP A 222 20.46 0.59 -11.24
CA ASP A 222 21.33 0.95 -12.37
C ASP A 222 20.51 1.45 -13.58
N ALA A 223 19.35 0.83 -13.84
CA ALA A 223 18.41 1.25 -14.90
C ALA A 223 17.64 2.55 -14.55
N TYR A 224 17.56 2.91 -13.27
CA TYR A 224 16.97 4.15 -12.79
C TYR A 224 17.85 4.76 -11.70
N PRO A 225 18.89 5.53 -12.08
CA PRO A 225 19.82 6.13 -11.15
C PRO A 225 19.13 7.11 -10.19
N LYS A 226 19.63 7.20 -8.96
CA LYS A 226 19.16 8.15 -7.96
C LYS A 226 19.24 9.58 -8.49
N GLY A 227 18.24 10.39 -8.17
CA GLY A 227 18.15 11.77 -8.64
C GLY A 227 17.58 11.92 -10.06
N THR A 228 17.16 10.83 -10.71
CA THR A 228 16.36 10.93 -11.92
C THR A 228 15.02 11.60 -11.56
N ALA A 229 14.67 12.66 -12.26
CA ALA A 229 13.49 13.46 -11.92
C ALA A 229 12.18 12.68 -12.08
N GLY A 230 11.28 12.85 -11.12
CA GLY A 230 9.88 12.42 -11.17
C GLY A 230 9.56 11.22 -10.30
N ASN A 231 9.90 10.01 -10.71
CA ASN A 231 9.49 8.80 -10.01
C ASN A 231 10.48 8.42 -8.89
N LEU A 232 9.98 7.84 -7.81
CA LEU A 232 10.79 7.24 -6.74
C LEU A 232 10.94 5.74 -7.00
N LEU A 233 12.06 5.15 -6.58
CA LEU A 233 12.28 3.71 -6.66
C LEU A 233 12.48 3.13 -5.27
N PHE A 234 11.63 2.20 -4.86
CA PHE A 234 11.71 1.54 -3.56
C PHE A 234 12.32 0.14 -3.67
N GLY A 235 13.24 -0.18 -2.74
CA GLY A 235 13.74 -1.53 -2.55
C GLY A 235 12.75 -2.42 -1.81
N ILE A 236 12.81 -3.74 -2.03
CA ILE A 236 11.94 -4.72 -1.36
C ILE A 236 12.77 -5.71 -0.56
N VAL A 237 12.66 -5.65 0.76
CA VAL A 237 13.30 -6.61 1.67
C VAL A 237 12.60 -7.95 1.56
N GLN A 238 13.37 -8.99 1.24
CA GLN A 238 12.96 -10.39 1.23
C GLN A 238 13.70 -11.17 2.34
N GLY A 239 13.62 -12.48 2.36
CA GLY A 239 14.31 -13.33 3.36
C GLY A 239 13.39 -14.36 4.02
N GLY A 240 12.14 -14.51 3.52
CA GLY A 240 11.16 -15.48 4.01
C GLY A 240 10.89 -15.29 5.51
N MET A 241 10.86 -16.40 6.25
CA MET A 241 10.63 -16.41 7.70
C MET A 241 11.94 -16.57 8.49
N PHE A 242 13.07 -16.04 7.94
CA PHE A 242 14.40 -16.17 8.54
C PHE A 242 14.95 -14.78 8.87
N LYS A 243 15.18 -14.50 10.17
CA LYS A 243 15.63 -13.19 10.66
C LYS A 243 17.01 -12.80 10.12
N ASP A 244 17.93 -13.74 10.06
CA ASP A 244 19.28 -13.55 9.49
C ASP A 244 19.21 -13.10 8.04
N LEU A 245 18.41 -13.79 7.21
CA LEU A 245 18.23 -13.43 5.80
C LEU A 245 17.51 -12.08 5.62
N ARG A 246 16.52 -11.76 6.47
CA ARG A 246 15.86 -10.44 6.43
C ARG A 246 16.82 -9.32 6.80
N SER A 247 17.67 -9.54 7.80
CA SER A 247 18.72 -8.58 8.17
C SER A 247 19.73 -8.40 7.02
N GLU A 248 20.18 -9.48 6.41
CA GLU A 248 21.08 -9.46 5.26
C GLU A 248 20.46 -8.68 4.10
N SER A 249 19.22 -9.01 3.72
CA SER A 249 18.49 -8.32 2.67
C SER A 249 18.36 -6.82 2.94
N ALA A 250 17.97 -6.43 4.16
CA ALA A 250 17.81 -5.04 4.53
C ALA A 250 19.13 -4.27 4.37
N HIS A 251 20.24 -4.77 4.90
CA HIS A 251 21.54 -4.11 4.79
C HIS A 251 22.00 -3.99 3.33
N GLN A 252 21.88 -5.07 2.53
CA GLN A 252 22.26 -5.03 1.11
C GLN A 252 21.45 -4.01 0.31
N LEU A 253 20.15 -3.83 0.63
CA LEU A 253 19.31 -2.83 -0.03
C LEU A 253 19.60 -1.42 0.46
N ILE A 254 19.96 -1.22 1.73
CA ILE A 254 20.38 0.08 2.26
C ILE A 254 21.63 0.58 1.53
N ASP A 255 22.57 -0.31 1.25
CA ASP A 255 23.79 0.01 0.48
C ASP A 255 23.50 0.48 -0.96
N LEU A 256 22.33 0.11 -1.53
CA LEU A 256 21.88 0.56 -2.85
C LEU A 256 21.12 1.89 -2.82
N ASP A 257 20.89 2.47 -1.65
CA ASP A 257 20.34 3.81 -1.39
C ASP A 257 19.05 4.13 -2.17
N PHE A 258 17.98 3.38 -1.87
CA PHE A 258 16.65 3.64 -2.43
C PHE A 258 15.96 4.84 -1.75
N GLU A 259 14.95 5.42 -2.44
CA GLU A 259 14.13 6.51 -1.89
C GLU A 259 13.20 6.05 -0.76
N GLY A 260 12.91 4.73 -0.69
CA GLY A 260 12.14 4.08 0.36
C GLY A 260 12.33 2.57 0.34
N TYR A 261 11.81 1.89 1.35
CA TYR A 261 12.01 0.44 1.53
C TYR A 261 10.69 -0.24 1.84
N ALA A 262 10.39 -1.30 1.08
CA ALA A 262 9.25 -2.16 1.36
C ALA A 262 9.69 -3.43 2.10
N ILE A 263 8.80 -3.94 2.94
CA ILE A 263 8.92 -5.24 3.61
C ILE A 263 8.00 -6.20 2.85
N GLY A 264 8.60 -7.01 1.99
CA GLY A 264 7.91 -8.02 1.18
C GLY A 264 7.97 -9.42 1.77
N GLY A 265 7.35 -10.39 1.07
CA GLY A 265 7.38 -11.80 1.45
C GLY A 265 6.71 -12.12 2.79
N LEU A 266 5.77 -11.28 3.22
CA LEU A 266 4.89 -11.50 4.37
C LEU A 266 3.42 -11.59 3.91
N SER A 267 2.55 -12.20 4.72
CA SER A 267 1.15 -12.51 4.35
C SER A 267 1.04 -13.45 3.13
N VAL A 268 1.98 -14.40 3.02
CA VAL A 268 2.08 -15.36 1.91
C VAL A 268 1.82 -16.82 2.34
N GLY A 269 1.20 -17.00 3.52
CA GLY A 269 0.77 -18.31 4.05
C GLY A 269 1.25 -18.63 5.46
N GLU A 270 2.09 -17.80 6.07
CA GLU A 270 2.52 -17.92 7.46
C GLU A 270 1.42 -17.54 8.45
N SER A 271 1.61 -17.91 9.72
CA SER A 271 0.73 -17.46 10.81
C SER A 271 0.92 -15.96 11.08
N LYS A 272 -0.12 -15.33 11.67
CA LYS A 272 -0.05 -13.91 12.03
C LYS A 272 1.07 -13.60 13.03
N ASP A 273 1.35 -14.52 13.95
CA ASP A 273 2.41 -14.32 14.93
C ASP A 273 3.79 -14.32 14.28
N VAL A 274 4.05 -15.26 13.35
CA VAL A 274 5.29 -15.30 12.57
C VAL A 274 5.43 -14.05 11.69
N MET A 275 4.33 -13.63 11.02
CA MET A 275 4.33 -12.40 10.23
C MET A 275 4.74 -11.19 11.07
N MET A 276 4.14 -11.03 12.27
CA MET A 276 4.48 -9.93 13.17
C MET A 276 5.90 -10.03 13.71
N GLU A 277 6.36 -11.23 14.06
CA GLU A 277 7.74 -11.44 14.49
C GLU A 277 8.75 -10.98 13.44
N MET A 278 8.54 -11.33 12.18
CA MET A 278 9.39 -10.90 11.07
C MET A 278 9.30 -9.39 10.83
N LEU A 279 8.11 -8.81 10.97
CA LEU A 279 7.89 -7.38 10.83
C LEU A 279 8.65 -6.58 11.90
N TYR A 280 8.44 -6.91 13.18
CA TYR A 280 9.13 -6.24 14.31
C TYR A 280 10.65 -6.44 14.27
N HIS A 281 11.13 -7.52 13.67
CA HIS A 281 12.54 -7.72 13.43
C HIS A 281 13.09 -6.84 12.30
N THR A 282 12.36 -6.74 11.19
CA THR A 282 12.85 -6.11 9.95
C THR A 282 12.72 -4.58 9.97
N ALA A 283 11.59 -4.05 10.44
CA ALA A 283 11.29 -2.63 10.34
C ALA A 283 12.33 -1.72 11.04
N PRO A 284 12.88 -2.05 12.23
CA PRO A 284 13.90 -1.23 12.89
C PRO A 284 15.25 -1.18 12.18
N ILE A 285 15.55 -2.15 11.30
CA ILE A 285 16.81 -2.19 10.55
C ILE A 285 16.81 -1.11 9.45
N LEU A 286 15.62 -0.80 8.91
CA LEU A 286 15.47 0.15 7.81
C LEU A 286 15.70 1.60 8.27
N PRO A 287 16.32 2.45 7.42
CA PRO A 287 16.63 3.83 7.74
C PRO A 287 15.42 4.61 8.30
N SER A 288 15.64 5.39 9.35
CA SER A 288 14.59 6.17 9.98
C SER A 288 14.09 7.31 9.12
N GLU A 289 14.96 7.88 8.28
CA GLU A 289 14.69 9.02 7.37
C GLU A 289 14.05 8.60 6.04
N LYS A 290 13.73 7.31 5.87
CA LYS A 290 13.09 6.78 4.67
C LYS A 290 11.72 6.20 4.97
N PRO A 291 10.74 6.30 4.03
CA PRO A 291 9.45 5.65 4.20
C PRO A 291 9.59 4.13 4.18
N ARG A 292 8.79 3.46 5.03
CA ARG A 292 8.71 2.01 5.17
C ARG A 292 7.33 1.52 4.75
N TYR A 293 7.30 0.60 3.80
CA TYR A 293 6.06 0.09 3.22
C TYR A 293 5.90 -1.41 3.50
N LEU A 294 4.81 -1.82 4.16
CA LEU A 294 4.45 -3.22 4.37
C LEU A 294 3.48 -3.68 3.30
N MET A 295 3.95 -4.57 2.41
CA MET A 295 3.23 -4.99 1.22
C MET A 295 2.13 -6.02 1.51
N GLY A 296 0.94 -5.82 0.95
CA GLY A 296 -0.14 -6.81 0.94
C GLY A 296 -0.84 -7.06 2.28
N VAL A 297 -0.61 -6.23 3.28
CA VAL A 297 -1.14 -6.38 4.65
C VAL A 297 -2.12 -5.25 4.96
N GLY A 298 -3.38 -5.60 5.32
CA GLY A 298 -4.40 -4.56 5.43
C GLY A 298 -5.66 -4.94 6.22
N THR A 299 -5.59 -5.88 7.19
CA THR A 299 -6.66 -5.94 8.18
C THR A 299 -6.49 -4.78 9.18
N PRO A 300 -7.56 -4.24 9.77
CA PRO A 300 -7.45 -3.12 10.72
C PRO A 300 -6.43 -3.37 11.84
N LEU A 301 -6.42 -4.56 12.42
CA LEU A 301 -5.47 -4.91 13.49
C LEU A 301 -4.02 -5.00 12.98
N ASP A 302 -3.81 -5.55 11.77
CA ASP A 302 -2.48 -5.66 11.18
C ASP A 302 -1.90 -4.28 10.86
N ILE A 303 -2.74 -3.34 10.41
CA ILE A 303 -2.32 -1.94 10.16
C ILE A 303 -1.87 -1.29 11.46
N ILE A 304 -2.65 -1.40 12.55
CA ILE A 304 -2.29 -0.84 13.86
C ILE A 304 -0.95 -1.41 14.36
N LYS A 305 -0.78 -2.73 14.29
CA LYS A 305 0.48 -3.38 14.67
C LYS A 305 1.64 -2.98 13.75
N GLY A 306 1.38 -2.78 12.46
CA GLY A 306 2.37 -2.29 11.51
C GLY A 306 2.83 -0.87 11.84
N ILE A 307 1.90 0.03 12.18
CA ILE A 307 2.20 1.39 12.63
C ILE A 307 3.05 1.35 13.91
N ASP A 308 2.67 0.51 14.88
CA ASP A 308 3.41 0.29 16.12
C ASP A 308 4.85 -0.21 15.85
N ALA A 309 5.05 -1.01 14.79
CA ALA A 309 6.37 -1.44 14.34
C ALA A 309 7.15 -0.38 13.53
N GLY A 310 6.59 0.79 13.27
CA GLY A 310 7.22 1.89 12.53
C GLY A 310 7.03 1.84 11.02
N VAL A 311 5.95 1.22 10.53
CA VAL A 311 5.58 1.21 9.10
C VAL A 311 4.75 2.44 8.76
N ASP A 312 4.98 3.02 7.59
CA ASP A 312 4.34 4.23 7.11
C ASP A 312 3.26 3.98 6.04
N MET A 313 3.43 2.93 5.22
CA MET A 313 2.59 2.69 4.05
C MET A 313 2.09 1.25 4.03
N PHE A 314 0.84 1.07 3.61
CA PHE A 314 0.17 -0.23 3.54
C PHE A 314 -0.67 -0.33 2.28
N ASP A 315 -0.81 -1.54 1.75
CA ASP A 315 -1.81 -1.88 0.75
C ASP A 315 -2.47 -3.21 1.06
N CYS A 316 -3.68 -3.39 0.63
CA CYS A 316 -4.32 -4.71 0.58
C CYS A 316 -5.57 -4.68 -0.30
N VAL A 317 -5.83 -5.78 -0.98
CA VAL A 317 -7.09 -5.96 -1.74
C VAL A 317 -8.30 -6.26 -0.83
N LEU A 318 -8.06 -6.55 0.45
CA LEU A 318 -9.12 -7.01 1.38
C LEU A 318 -10.30 -6.04 1.51
N PRO A 319 -10.15 -4.72 1.62
CA PRO A 319 -11.30 -3.84 1.78
C PRO A 319 -12.32 -4.03 0.65
N THR A 320 -11.91 -3.86 -0.59
CA THR A 320 -12.81 -4.00 -1.75
C THR A 320 -13.18 -5.46 -2.04
N ARG A 321 -12.30 -6.44 -1.75
CA ARG A 321 -12.62 -7.87 -1.87
C ARG A 321 -13.69 -8.28 -0.87
N ASN A 322 -13.54 -7.91 0.40
CA ASN A 322 -14.48 -8.22 1.46
C ASN A 322 -15.84 -7.58 1.19
N ALA A 323 -15.86 -6.30 0.80
CA ALA A 323 -17.07 -5.57 0.42
C ALA A 323 -17.86 -6.32 -0.66
N ARG A 324 -17.19 -6.77 -1.73
CA ARG A 324 -17.82 -7.57 -2.80
C ARG A 324 -18.28 -8.96 -2.34
N ASN A 325 -17.69 -9.48 -1.26
CA ASN A 325 -18.08 -10.76 -0.66
C ASN A 325 -19.11 -10.58 0.48
N GLY A 326 -19.61 -9.35 0.69
CA GLY A 326 -20.61 -9.03 1.70
C GLY A 326 -20.10 -8.96 3.13
N THR A 327 -18.78 -8.89 3.31
CA THR A 327 -18.13 -8.68 4.61
C THR A 327 -17.67 -7.24 4.71
N LEU A 328 -18.15 -6.53 5.73
CA LEU A 328 -17.89 -5.11 5.94
C LEU A 328 -17.24 -4.88 7.30
N TYR A 329 -16.40 -3.84 7.39
CA TYR A 329 -15.82 -3.37 8.65
C TYR A 329 -16.53 -2.10 9.08
N THR A 330 -17.02 -2.07 10.31
CA THR A 330 -17.71 -0.93 10.92
C THR A 330 -17.04 -0.55 12.24
N SER A 331 -17.43 0.56 12.84
CA SER A 331 -16.99 0.94 14.20
C SER A 331 -17.38 -0.09 15.26
N LEU A 332 -18.44 -0.86 15.01
CA LEU A 332 -18.95 -1.92 15.88
C LEU A 332 -18.31 -3.29 15.61
N GLY A 333 -17.40 -3.35 14.62
CA GLY A 333 -16.70 -4.57 14.24
C GLY A 333 -17.06 -5.06 12.85
N LYS A 334 -16.78 -6.35 12.60
CA LYS A 334 -17.00 -6.98 11.30
C LYS A 334 -18.43 -7.50 11.19
N LEU A 335 -19.15 -7.11 10.15
CA LEU A 335 -20.48 -7.61 9.84
C LEU A 335 -20.52 -8.33 8.49
N ASN A 336 -21.53 -9.20 8.32
CA ASN A 336 -21.82 -9.84 7.04
C ASN A 336 -23.23 -9.42 6.59
N ILE A 337 -23.31 -8.61 5.54
CA ILE A 337 -24.57 -8.03 5.06
C ILE A 337 -25.60 -9.07 4.57
N LYS A 338 -25.17 -10.31 4.30
CA LYS A 338 -26.05 -11.41 3.90
C LYS A 338 -27.03 -11.85 5.00
N ARG A 339 -26.71 -11.58 6.26
CA ARG A 339 -27.47 -12.10 7.41
C ARG A 339 -28.93 -11.70 7.33
N ARG A 340 -29.81 -12.63 7.73
CA ARG A 340 -31.28 -12.44 7.66
C ARG A 340 -31.75 -11.31 8.57
N GLU A 341 -31.08 -11.09 9.68
CA GLU A 341 -31.41 -10.02 10.64
C GLU A 341 -31.45 -8.62 10.02
N PHE A 342 -30.69 -8.39 8.92
CA PHE A 342 -30.67 -7.13 8.21
C PHE A 342 -31.78 -6.98 7.16
N ALA A 343 -32.66 -7.96 7.00
CA ALA A 343 -33.69 -7.92 5.94
C ALA A 343 -34.75 -6.82 6.17
N GLU A 344 -35.01 -6.48 7.43
CA GLU A 344 -36.01 -5.50 7.85
C GLU A 344 -35.38 -4.42 8.75
N ASP A 345 -34.06 -4.24 8.67
CA ASP A 345 -33.32 -3.27 9.48
C ASP A 345 -33.16 -1.97 8.69
N ASP A 346 -33.86 -0.94 9.14
CA ASP A 346 -33.83 0.41 8.55
C ASP A 346 -32.63 1.25 9.02
N GLY A 347 -31.82 0.73 9.95
CA GLY A 347 -30.62 1.42 10.43
C GLY A 347 -29.49 1.48 9.41
N PRO A 348 -28.53 2.41 9.57
CA PRO A 348 -27.33 2.50 8.73
C PRO A 348 -26.35 1.38 9.05
N LEU A 349 -25.45 1.05 8.10
CA LEU A 349 -24.36 0.07 8.33
C LEU A 349 -23.53 0.37 9.57
N ASP A 350 -23.26 1.63 9.79
CA ASP A 350 -22.48 2.14 10.92
C ASP A 350 -23.04 3.50 11.35
N PRO A 351 -23.69 3.57 12.52
CA PRO A 351 -24.27 4.83 12.99
C PRO A 351 -23.23 5.90 13.34
N ALA A 352 -21.97 5.54 13.54
CA ALA A 352 -20.87 6.46 13.78
C ALA A 352 -20.17 6.93 12.50
N CYS A 353 -20.54 6.36 11.33
CA CYS A 353 -19.92 6.68 10.04
C CYS A 353 -20.72 7.75 9.28
N SER A 354 -20.01 8.75 8.74
CA SER A 354 -20.59 9.83 7.94
C SER A 354 -20.42 9.67 6.42
N CYS A 355 -19.99 8.51 5.93
CA CYS A 355 -19.82 8.25 4.50
C CYS A 355 -21.17 8.27 3.76
N TYR A 356 -21.11 8.37 2.42
CA TYR A 356 -22.29 8.40 1.58
C TYR A 356 -23.23 7.21 1.83
N THR A 357 -22.69 6.00 1.93
CA THR A 357 -23.46 4.77 2.16
C THR A 357 -24.22 4.84 3.48
N CYS A 358 -23.53 5.13 4.59
CA CYS A 358 -24.14 5.12 5.93
C CYS A 358 -25.14 6.24 6.16
N ARG A 359 -24.98 7.40 5.49
CA ARG A 359 -25.95 8.51 5.60
C ARG A 359 -27.20 8.33 4.75
N THR A 360 -27.15 7.44 3.75
CA THR A 360 -28.19 7.41 2.71
C THR A 360 -28.99 6.12 2.70
N PHE A 361 -28.36 5.00 3.06
CA PHE A 361 -28.98 3.68 2.85
C PHE A 361 -29.04 2.85 4.14
N SER A 362 -30.14 2.08 4.26
CA SER A 362 -30.34 1.14 5.36
C SER A 362 -29.68 -0.20 5.12
N HIS A 363 -29.49 -0.97 6.20
CA HIS A 363 -29.09 -2.39 6.13
C HIS A 363 -30.00 -3.19 5.20
N ALA A 364 -31.33 -3.01 5.31
CA ALA A 364 -32.30 -3.72 4.48
C ALA A 364 -32.05 -3.50 2.99
N TYR A 365 -31.85 -2.25 2.57
CA TYR A 365 -31.58 -1.93 1.17
C TYR A 365 -30.25 -2.49 0.70
N LEU A 366 -29.18 -2.32 1.46
CA LEU A 366 -27.84 -2.82 1.10
C LEU A 366 -27.82 -4.36 1.04
N ARG A 367 -28.51 -5.02 1.97
CA ARG A 367 -28.69 -6.47 1.91
C ARG A 367 -29.46 -6.89 0.67
N HIS A 368 -30.56 -6.19 0.34
CA HIS A 368 -31.35 -6.46 -0.87
C HIS A 368 -30.47 -6.38 -2.12
N LEU A 369 -29.72 -5.31 -2.30
CA LEU A 369 -28.81 -5.14 -3.44
C LEU A 369 -27.77 -6.27 -3.50
N TYR A 370 -27.21 -6.64 -2.34
CA TYR A 370 -26.21 -7.69 -2.29
C TYR A 370 -26.77 -9.06 -2.67
N VAL A 371 -27.94 -9.44 -2.12
CA VAL A 371 -28.58 -10.72 -2.40
C VAL A 371 -29.06 -10.81 -3.85
N SER A 372 -29.51 -9.67 -4.41
CA SER A 372 -29.89 -9.54 -5.82
C SER A 372 -28.71 -9.42 -6.77
N GLN A 373 -27.47 -9.42 -6.27
CA GLN A 373 -26.24 -9.29 -7.03
C GLN A 373 -26.14 -8.01 -7.88
N GLU A 374 -26.77 -6.93 -7.41
CA GLU A 374 -26.73 -5.63 -8.07
C GLU A 374 -25.34 -5.02 -8.01
N LEU A 375 -24.86 -4.45 -9.11
CA LEU A 375 -23.53 -3.83 -9.22
C LEU A 375 -23.34 -2.69 -8.22
N LEU A 376 -24.41 -1.92 -7.94
CA LEU A 376 -24.38 -0.84 -6.98
C LEU A 376 -24.00 -1.32 -5.56
N SER A 377 -24.32 -2.56 -5.20
CA SER A 377 -23.91 -3.17 -3.93
C SER A 377 -22.38 -3.11 -3.74
N PHE A 378 -21.62 -3.41 -4.79
CA PHE A 378 -20.16 -3.43 -4.68
C PHE A 378 -19.58 -2.04 -4.41
N ARG A 379 -20.14 -1.01 -5.03
CA ARG A 379 -19.75 0.38 -4.77
C ARG A 379 -20.10 0.81 -3.35
N LEU A 380 -21.37 0.67 -2.96
CA LEU A 380 -21.85 1.13 -1.66
C LEU A 380 -21.19 0.40 -0.48
N ASN A 381 -20.89 -0.87 -0.65
CA ASN A 381 -20.20 -1.66 0.38
C ASN A 381 -18.69 -1.35 0.46
N SER A 382 -18.10 -0.77 -0.59
CA SER A 382 -16.67 -0.45 -0.62
C SER A 382 -16.38 0.97 -0.09
N ILE A 383 -17.37 1.89 -0.15
CA ILE A 383 -17.32 3.22 0.46
C ILE A 383 -17.39 3.14 1.98
#